data_01319438553bc2437e8736fada9a5b16
#
_entry.id   01319438553bc2437e8736fada9a5b16
#
_cell.length_a   1.000
_cell.length_b   1.000
_cell.length_c   1.000
_cell.angle_alpha   90.00
_cell.angle_beta   90.00
_cell.angle_gamma   90.00
#
_symmetry.space_group_name_H-M   'P 1'
#
loop_
_entity.id
_entity.type
_entity.pdbx_description
1 polymer ?
#
loop_
_entity_poly.entity_id
_entity_poly.type
_entity_poly.pdbx_seq_one_letter_code
_entity_poly.pdbx_strand_id
1 'polypeptide(L)'
;TYTVTVKNEAKGTYEVRAFATSAWKSRLLLKKKKFKLKKSDLGKNGWYYEKYKGKKYKFYYINNEKQTDLTKILKLKKSSSSHQNKFYIEVNRAACVVTIYMYNDETNKYDIPVKTCSVCVGSDIWTVAGTGGLHEKSAYTPIGTYSVCTNGQSVKYTMKPMHEPDGSTVYARWATHIVGNVYFHSIAVGTQSHYALPAVTYNKLGRPASAGCIRMAVADAKWIYDYT
;
A
#
# COMPACT_ATOMS: atom_id res chain seq x y z
N THR A 1 4.23 27.89 -28.30
CA THR A 1 4.63 26.49 -28.50
C THR A 1 3.61 25.61 -27.79
N TYR A 2 3.09 24.62 -28.50
CA TYR A 2 2.14 23.66 -27.93
C TYR A 2 2.84 22.32 -27.79
N THR A 3 2.75 21.70 -26.62
CA THR A 3 3.28 20.35 -26.36
C THR A 3 2.13 19.37 -26.37
N VAL A 4 2.24 18.31 -27.16
CA VAL A 4 1.30 17.18 -27.16
C VAL A 4 2.03 15.98 -26.57
N THR A 5 1.50 15.44 -25.48
CA THR A 5 2.03 14.22 -24.87
C THR A 5 1.17 13.04 -25.32
N VAL A 6 1.79 12.07 -25.96
CA VAL A 6 1.15 10.81 -26.33
C VAL A 6 1.54 9.75 -25.31
N LYS A 7 0.55 9.14 -24.66
CA LYS A 7 0.74 8.08 -23.66
C LYS A 7 0.11 6.78 -24.16
N ASN A 8 0.75 5.65 -23.87
CA ASN A 8 0.23 4.30 -24.14
C ASN A 8 -0.09 3.94 -25.59
N GLU A 9 0.50 4.61 -26.52
CA GLU A 9 0.26 4.29 -27.91
C GLU A 9 1.10 3.08 -28.38
N ALA A 10 0.55 2.30 -29.29
CA ALA A 10 1.31 1.24 -29.94
C ALA A 10 2.39 1.82 -30.85
N LYS A 11 3.46 1.05 -31.13
CA LYS A 11 4.41 1.46 -32.16
C LYS A 11 3.69 1.69 -33.49
N GLY A 12 4.00 2.77 -34.18
CA GLY A 12 3.35 3.11 -35.43
C GLY A 12 3.73 4.48 -35.94
N THR A 13 3.08 4.90 -37.03
CA THR A 13 3.21 6.24 -37.56
C THR A 13 1.99 7.07 -37.18
N TYR A 14 2.24 8.19 -36.55
CA TYR A 14 1.20 9.10 -36.05
C TYR A 14 1.29 10.43 -36.75
N GLU A 15 0.16 11.10 -36.86
CA GLU A 15 0.07 12.46 -37.41
C GLU A 15 -0.57 13.38 -36.36
N VAL A 16 0.18 14.40 -35.95
CA VAL A 16 -0.35 15.49 -35.13
C VAL A 16 -0.78 16.63 -36.05
N ARG A 17 -2.00 17.10 -35.88
CA ARG A 17 -2.58 18.22 -36.60
C ARG A 17 -2.95 19.34 -35.64
N ALA A 18 -2.44 20.54 -35.89
CA ALA A 18 -2.83 21.74 -35.18
C ALA A 18 -3.88 22.51 -35.97
N PHE A 19 -4.96 22.90 -35.32
CA PHE A 19 -6.05 23.66 -35.90
C PHE A 19 -6.26 24.99 -35.17
N ALA A 20 -6.55 26.06 -35.91
CA ALA A 20 -7.26 27.20 -35.36
C ALA A 20 -8.76 26.96 -35.49
N THR A 21 -9.51 27.26 -34.44
CA THR A 21 -10.97 27.17 -34.45
C THR A 21 -11.52 28.59 -34.31
N SER A 22 -12.33 29.04 -35.25
CA SER A 22 -12.99 30.35 -35.21
C SER A 22 -14.21 30.30 -34.28
N ALA A 23 -14.74 31.49 -33.93
CA ALA A 23 -16.02 31.62 -33.21
C ALA A 23 -17.19 30.91 -33.92
N TRP A 24 -17.11 30.77 -35.24
CA TRP A 24 -18.10 30.05 -36.06
C TRP A 24 -17.82 28.54 -36.16
N LYS A 25 -16.95 28.01 -35.32
CA LYS A 25 -16.55 26.60 -35.30
C LYS A 25 -15.92 26.08 -36.60
N SER A 26 -15.55 26.93 -37.51
CA SER A 26 -14.72 26.54 -38.66
C SER A 26 -13.30 26.23 -38.19
N ARG A 27 -12.70 25.19 -38.76
CA ARG A 27 -11.36 24.73 -38.41
C ARG A 27 -10.40 24.92 -39.56
N LEU A 28 -9.35 25.67 -39.31
CA LEU A 28 -8.25 25.84 -40.25
C LEU A 28 -7.05 25.00 -39.82
N LEU A 29 -6.58 24.10 -40.66
CA LEU A 29 -5.38 23.33 -40.41
C LEU A 29 -4.16 24.24 -40.51
N LEU A 30 -3.53 24.52 -39.35
CA LEU A 30 -2.35 25.36 -39.28
C LEU A 30 -1.06 24.58 -39.61
N LYS A 31 -0.94 23.37 -39.09
CA LYS A 31 0.24 22.53 -39.24
C LYS A 31 -0.08 21.08 -39.06
N LYS A 32 0.58 20.23 -39.80
CA LYS A 32 0.61 18.78 -39.56
C LYS A 32 2.04 18.27 -39.51
N LYS A 33 2.30 17.28 -38.67
CA LYS A 33 3.58 16.60 -38.59
C LYS A 33 3.37 15.12 -38.40
N LYS A 34 3.96 14.30 -39.25
CA LYS A 34 4.03 12.86 -39.04
C LYS A 34 5.28 12.51 -38.23
N PHE A 35 5.15 11.57 -37.31
CA PHE A 35 6.26 11.01 -36.58
C PHE A 35 6.03 9.51 -36.35
N LYS A 36 7.11 8.76 -36.16
CA LYS A 36 7.06 7.32 -35.93
C LYS A 36 7.45 7.04 -34.51
N LEU A 37 6.55 6.41 -33.76
CA LEU A 37 6.84 5.86 -32.44
C LEU A 37 7.57 4.52 -32.59
N LYS A 38 8.75 4.41 -32.02
CA LYS A 38 9.51 3.17 -31.90
C LYS A 38 9.17 2.49 -30.57
N LYS A 39 9.49 1.21 -30.43
CA LYS A 39 9.31 0.48 -29.18
C LYS A 39 10.06 1.11 -28.00
N SER A 40 11.22 1.74 -28.26
CA SER A 40 12.01 2.50 -27.29
C SER A 40 11.34 3.75 -26.76
N ASP A 41 10.39 4.32 -27.52
CA ASP A 41 9.70 5.56 -27.17
C ASP A 41 8.44 5.29 -26.34
N LEU A 42 8.00 4.00 -26.32
CA LEU A 42 6.88 3.51 -25.53
C LEU A 42 7.37 3.19 -24.14
N GLY A 43 7.23 3.92 -23.16
CA GLY A 43 7.71 3.66 -21.81
C GLY A 43 7.59 2.22 -21.30
N LYS A 44 8.08 1.94 -20.13
CA LYS A 44 7.97 0.60 -19.51
C LYS A 44 6.50 0.24 -19.30
N ASN A 45 6.07 -0.88 -19.86
CA ASN A 45 4.76 -1.50 -19.66
C ASN A 45 4.95 -3.01 -19.47
N GLY A 46 4.30 -3.58 -18.45
CA GLY A 46 4.43 -5.00 -18.10
C GLY A 46 5.52 -5.28 -17.07
N TRP A 47 6.04 -6.51 -17.08
CA TRP A 47 6.97 -7.00 -16.08
C TRP A 47 8.42 -6.68 -16.39
N TYR A 48 9.15 -6.16 -15.36
CA TYR A 48 10.59 -5.87 -15.44
C TYR A 48 11.28 -6.34 -14.17
N TYR A 49 12.44 -6.96 -14.32
CA TYR A 49 13.33 -7.25 -13.21
C TYR A 49 14.26 -6.07 -12.95
N GLU A 50 14.32 -5.63 -11.70
CA GLU A 50 15.24 -4.57 -11.26
C GLU A 50 15.97 -4.97 -10.00
N LYS A 51 17.21 -4.47 -9.85
CA LYS A 51 18.00 -4.65 -8.62
C LYS A 51 17.74 -3.48 -7.66
N TYR A 52 17.49 -3.80 -6.40
CA TYR A 52 17.42 -2.85 -5.31
C TYR A 52 18.20 -3.40 -4.12
N LYS A 53 19.19 -2.64 -3.60
CA LYS A 53 20.09 -3.07 -2.50
C LYS A 53 20.65 -4.47 -2.71
N GLY A 54 21.13 -4.76 -3.92
CA GLY A 54 21.74 -6.06 -4.28
C GLY A 54 20.76 -7.21 -4.55
N LYS A 55 19.48 -7.07 -4.20
CA LYS A 55 18.44 -8.07 -4.47
C LYS A 55 17.69 -7.75 -5.76
N LYS A 56 17.26 -8.78 -6.49
CA LYS A 56 16.50 -8.67 -7.73
C LYS A 56 15.02 -8.84 -7.42
N TYR A 57 14.19 -7.91 -7.92
CA TYR A 57 12.75 -7.92 -7.76
C TYR A 57 12.04 -7.83 -9.11
N LYS A 58 10.83 -8.39 -9.22
CA LYS A 58 9.98 -8.37 -10.42
C LYS A 58 8.87 -7.35 -10.22
N PHE A 59 8.97 -6.21 -10.89
CA PHE A 59 8.00 -5.11 -10.81
C PHE A 59 7.11 -5.06 -12.05
N TYR A 60 5.89 -4.58 -11.87
CA TYR A 60 4.97 -4.29 -12.97
C TYR A 60 4.87 -2.79 -13.21
N TYR A 61 4.92 -2.40 -14.46
CA TYR A 61 4.86 -1.00 -14.89
C TYR A 61 3.66 -0.75 -15.78
N ILE A 62 3.05 0.41 -15.62
CA ILE A 62 2.09 0.99 -16.55
C ILE A 62 2.58 2.40 -16.84
N ASN A 63 2.87 2.71 -18.10
CA ASN A 63 3.33 4.04 -18.54
C ASN A 63 4.57 4.57 -17.79
N ASN A 64 5.58 3.74 -17.61
CA ASN A 64 6.75 4.03 -16.79
C ASN A 64 6.48 4.15 -15.28
N GLU A 65 5.24 4.04 -14.84
CA GLU A 65 4.91 4.11 -13.43
C GLU A 65 4.92 2.71 -12.82
N LYS A 66 5.76 2.53 -11.80
CA LYS A 66 5.83 1.29 -11.02
C LYS A 66 4.55 1.14 -10.21
N GLN A 67 3.85 0.02 -10.41
CA GLN A 67 2.60 -0.22 -9.71
C GLN A 67 2.86 -0.70 -8.27
N THR A 68 2.14 -0.13 -7.32
CA THR A 68 2.25 -0.44 -5.88
C THR A 68 1.08 -1.29 -5.36
N ASP A 69 0.14 -1.65 -6.22
CA ASP A 69 -0.96 -2.58 -5.95
C ASP A 69 -1.23 -3.43 -7.20
N LEU A 70 -0.87 -4.70 -7.14
CA LEU A 70 -1.01 -5.63 -8.26
C LEU A 70 -2.25 -6.53 -8.12
N THR A 71 -3.13 -6.29 -7.15
CA THR A 71 -4.28 -7.15 -6.85
C THR A 71 -5.14 -7.45 -8.09
N LYS A 72 -5.47 -6.41 -8.85
CA LYS A 72 -6.27 -6.55 -10.08
C LYS A 72 -5.46 -7.14 -11.23
N ILE A 73 -4.19 -6.75 -11.37
CA ILE A 73 -3.30 -7.22 -12.44
C ILE A 73 -3.08 -8.72 -12.33
N LEU A 74 -2.84 -9.20 -11.13
CA LEU A 74 -2.63 -10.63 -10.82
C LEU A 74 -3.94 -11.39 -10.61
N LYS A 75 -5.09 -10.71 -10.57
CA LYS A 75 -6.40 -11.29 -10.26
C LYS A 75 -6.35 -12.12 -8.97
N LEU A 76 -5.70 -11.57 -7.93
CA LEU A 76 -5.53 -12.27 -6.66
C LEU A 76 -6.87 -12.69 -6.08
N LYS A 77 -6.95 -13.92 -5.59
CA LYS A 77 -8.09 -14.44 -4.85
C LYS A 77 -7.90 -14.17 -3.36
N LYS A 78 -8.99 -13.88 -2.66
CA LYS A 78 -8.99 -13.79 -1.20
C LYS A 78 -8.61 -15.12 -0.57
N SER A 79 -7.90 -15.07 0.55
CA SER A 79 -7.59 -16.27 1.32
C SER A 79 -8.85 -16.90 1.92
N SER A 80 -8.88 -18.21 1.97
CA SER A 80 -9.96 -19.03 2.54
C SER A 80 -9.36 -20.32 3.10
N SER A 81 -10.20 -21.20 3.68
CA SER A 81 -9.76 -22.54 4.12
C SER A 81 -9.16 -23.39 3.00
N SER A 82 -9.61 -23.16 1.76
CA SER A 82 -9.18 -23.93 0.58
C SER A 82 -8.17 -23.20 -0.30
N HIS A 83 -7.86 -21.93 -0.01
CA HIS A 83 -6.94 -21.13 -0.78
C HIS A 83 -6.13 -20.18 0.11
N GLN A 84 -4.81 -20.35 0.07
CA GLN A 84 -3.88 -19.50 0.79
C GLN A 84 -2.88 -18.89 -0.18
N ASN A 85 -2.72 -17.57 -0.11
CA ASN A 85 -1.69 -16.87 -0.86
C ASN A 85 -0.33 -17.04 -0.16
N LYS A 86 0.73 -17.25 -0.93
CA LYS A 86 2.10 -17.31 -0.41
C LYS A 86 2.68 -15.91 -0.37
N PHE A 87 2.56 -15.21 0.76
CA PHE A 87 3.09 -13.86 0.95
C PHE A 87 4.19 -13.81 2.01
N TYR A 88 5.09 -12.86 1.82
CA TYR A 88 6.02 -12.36 2.83
C TYR A 88 5.73 -10.86 3.03
N ILE A 89 5.43 -10.47 4.27
CA ILE A 89 5.09 -9.09 4.63
C ILE A 89 6.31 -8.48 5.33
N GLU A 90 6.91 -7.49 4.72
CA GLU A 90 8.00 -6.71 5.30
C GLU A 90 7.48 -5.41 5.87
N VAL A 91 7.75 -5.17 7.15
CA VAL A 91 7.46 -3.91 7.84
C VAL A 91 8.78 -3.16 8.03
N ASN A 92 8.98 -2.11 7.25
CA ASN A 92 10.09 -1.19 7.44
C ASN A 92 9.70 -0.12 8.46
N ARG A 93 10.15 -0.29 9.71
CA ARG A 93 9.83 0.63 10.82
C ARG A 93 10.38 2.04 10.58
N ALA A 94 11.59 2.16 10.07
CA ALA A 94 12.23 3.45 9.86
C ALA A 94 11.55 4.26 8.75
N ALA A 95 11.12 3.60 7.68
CA ALA A 95 10.40 4.23 6.58
C ALA A 95 8.88 4.33 6.82
N CYS A 96 8.34 3.66 7.85
CA CYS A 96 6.90 3.53 8.09
C CYS A 96 6.15 3.02 6.85
N VAL A 97 6.66 1.96 6.26
CA VAL A 97 6.13 1.34 5.04
C VAL A 97 5.98 -0.17 5.24
N VAL A 98 4.88 -0.71 4.77
CA VAL A 98 4.68 -2.15 4.60
C VAL A 98 4.80 -2.48 3.12
N THR A 99 5.59 -3.51 2.79
CA THR A 99 5.64 -4.11 1.45
C THR A 99 5.30 -5.58 1.55
N ILE A 100 4.36 -6.02 0.73
CA ILE A 100 3.93 -7.41 0.65
C ILE A 100 4.48 -8.00 -0.63
N TYR A 101 5.25 -9.06 -0.49
CA TYR A 101 5.87 -9.78 -1.58
C TYR A 101 5.16 -11.11 -1.80
N MET A 102 4.82 -11.40 -3.04
CA MET A 102 4.33 -12.72 -3.44
C MET A 102 5.49 -13.63 -3.81
N TYR A 103 5.33 -14.91 -3.50
CA TYR A 103 6.24 -15.95 -3.93
C TYR A 103 6.25 -16.08 -5.45
N ASN A 104 7.43 -16.15 -6.02
CA ASN A 104 7.67 -16.29 -7.45
C ASN A 104 8.22 -17.69 -7.73
N ASP A 105 7.39 -18.52 -8.34
CA ASP A 105 7.76 -19.91 -8.67
C ASP A 105 8.93 -19.99 -9.68
N GLU A 106 9.15 -18.93 -10.49
CA GLU A 106 10.28 -18.87 -11.43
C GLU A 106 11.64 -18.73 -10.72
N THR A 107 11.68 -18.03 -9.60
CA THR A 107 12.92 -17.72 -8.86
C THR A 107 13.01 -18.44 -7.53
N ASN A 108 11.95 -19.10 -7.08
CA ASN A 108 11.77 -19.69 -5.75
C ASN A 108 12.02 -18.69 -4.61
N LYS A 109 11.56 -17.43 -4.78
CA LYS A 109 11.76 -16.33 -3.83
C LYS A 109 10.51 -15.47 -3.71
N TYR A 110 10.42 -14.73 -2.60
CA TYR A 110 9.47 -13.64 -2.43
C TYR A 110 10.05 -12.36 -3.06
N ASP A 111 9.93 -12.21 -4.35
CA ASP A 111 10.54 -11.13 -5.12
C ASP A 111 9.58 -10.33 -6.01
N ILE A 112 8.28 -10.58 -5.87
CA ILE A 112 7.22 -9.82 -6.56
C ILE A 112 6.52 -8.91 -5.54
N PRO A 113 6.87 -7.61 -5.45
CA PRO A 113 6.13 -6.68 -4.59
C PRO A 113 4.72 -6.48 -5.14
N VAL A 114 3.73 -7.02 -4.44
CA VAL A 114 2.32 -6.98 -4.90
C VAL A 114 1.53 -5.85 -4.28
N LYS A 115 1.93 -5.40 -3.09
CA LYS A 115 1.29 -4.29 -2.39
C LYS A 115 2.31 -3.52 -1.56
N THR A 116 2.26 -2.19 -1.64
CA THR A 116 3.06 -1.30 -0.79
C THR A 116 2.18 -0.18 -0.28
N CYS A 117 2.22 0.09 1.02
CA CYS A 117 1.43 1.14 1.64
C CYS A 117 2.18 1.83 2.79
N SER A 118 1.86 3.08 3.03
CA SER A 118 2.32 3.83 4.20
C SER A 118 1.58 3.39 5.43
N VAL A 119 2.30 3.25 6.54
CA VAL A 119 1.75 2.81 7.83
C VAL A 119 2.21 3.70 8.97
N CYS A 120 1.54 3.60 10.10
CA CYS A 120 2.02 4.12 11.37
C CYS A 120 2.50 2.93 12.19
N VAL A 121 3.75 2.96 12.64
CA VAL A 121 4.35 1.94 13.50
C VAL A 121 4.42 2.42 14.94
N GLY A 122 4.82 1.56 15.87
CA GLY A 122 5.06 1.93 17.27
C GLY A 122 6.07 3.07 17.40
N SER A 123 5.73 4.06 18.20
CA SER A 123 6.69 5.05 18.67
C SER A 123 7.63 4.41 19.68
N ASP A 124 8.86 4.89 19.77
CA ASP A 124 9.81 4.32 20.73
C ASP A 124 9.33 4.55 22.18
N ILE A 125 8.64 5.64 22.41
CA ILE A 125 8.08 6.03 23.70
C ILE A 125 6.60 6.44 23.50
N TRP A 126 5.77 6.01 24.42
CA TRP A 126 4.36 6.40 24.52
C TRP A 126 4.10 7.04 25.87
N THR A 127 3.68 8.29 25.86
CA THR A 127 3.35 9.02 27.09
C THR A 127 1.91 8.71 27.50
N VAL A 128 1.73 8.24 28.72
CA VAL A 128 0.43 7.90 29.29
C VAL A 128 0.17 8.64 30.58
N ALA A 129 -1.09 8.97 30.85
CA ALA A 129 -1.49 9.48 32.16
C ALA A 129 -1.47 8.34 33.20
N GLY A 130 -1.04 8.63 34.41
CA GLY A 130 -1.00 7.72 35.53
C GLY A 130 -1.22 8.43 36.86
N THR A 131 -1.23 7.66 37.96
CA THR A 131 -1.50 8.15 39.32
C THR A 131 -0.45 9.15 39.85
N GLY A 132 0.62 9.40 39.17
CA GLY A 132 1.68 10.36 39.54
C GLY A 132 2.01 11.33 38.42
N GLY A 133 1.14 11.45 37.39
CA GLY A 133 1.39 12.32 36.24
C GLY A 133 1.54 11.52 34.92
N LEU A 134 2.35 12.04 33.99
CA LEU A 134 2.63 11.39 32.71
C LEU A 134 3.80 10.42 32.86
N HIS A 135 3.61 9.20 32.38
CA HIS A 135 4.63 8.16 32.36
C HIS A 135 4.96 7.75 30.92
N GLU A 136 6.23 7.49 30.67
CA GLU A 136 6.69 6.97 29.40
C GLU A 136 6.67 5.44 29.42
N LYS A 137 6.12 4.83 28.36
CA LYS A 137 6.15 3.39 28.14
C LYS A 137 6.70 3.06 26.79
N SER A 138 7.48 2.01 26.70
CA SER A 138 7.94 1.48 25.43
C SER A 138 6.74 1.02 24.58
N ALA A 139 6.71 1.48 23.35
CA ALA A 139 5.64 1.23 22.38
C ALA A 139 6.18 0.69 21.06
N TYR A 140 7.26 -0.06 21.09
CA TYR A 140 7.88 -0.60 19.90
C TYR A 140 6.96 -1.53 19.12
N THR A 141 6.98 -1.43 17.79
CA THR A 141 6.61 -2.57 16.95
C THR A 141 7.73 -3.62 17.06
N PRO A 142 7.43 -4.85 17.52
CA PRO A 142 8.45 -5.88 17.75
C PRO A 142 9.28 -6.19 16.51
N ILE A 143 10.58 -6.43 16.70
CA ILE A 143 11.50 -6.90 15.66
C ILE A 143 11.50 -8.42 15.68
N GLY A 144 11.35 -9.04 14.53
CA GLY A 144 11.39 -10.51 14.40
C GLY A 144 10.67 -10.97 13.13
N THR A 145 10.62 -12.28 12.95
CA THR A 145 9.83 -12.94 11.92
C THR A 145 8.69 -13.69 12.58
N TYR A 146 7.48 -13.40 12.16
CA TYR A 146 6.26 -13.95 12.76
C TYR A 146 5.38 -14.53 11.67
N SER A 147 4.66 -15.60 12.00
CA SER A 147 3.62 -16.13 11.13
C SER A 147 2.31 -15.42 11.43
N VAL A 148 1.73 -14.79 10.43
CA VAL A 148 0.45 -14.09 10.55
C VAL A 148 -0.68 -15.13 10.53
N CYS A 149 -1.66 -14.96 11.41
CA CYS A 149 -2.83 -15.83 11.48
C CYS A 149 -2.53 -17.31 11.82
N THR A 150 -1.49 -17.58 12.58
CA THR A 150 -1.21 -18.93 13.09
C THR A 150 -1.57 -19.04 14.57
N ASN A 151 -1.89 -20.25 15.03
CA ASN A 151 -2.09 -20.66 16.44
C ASN A 151 -3.53 -20.66 16.97
N GLY A 152 -4.53 -21.07 16.17
CA GLY A 152 -5.82 -21.56 16.69
C GLY A 152 -6.71 -20.54 17.42
N GLN A 153 -6.27 -19.30 17.59
CA GLN A 153 -7.07 -18.21 18.14
C GLN A 153 -7.71 -17.39 17.00
N SER A 154 -8.85 -16.79 17.28
CA SER A 154 -9.44 -15.82 16.33
C SER A 154 -8.46 -14.69 16.09
N VAL A 155 -7.78 -14.74 14.97
CA VAL A 155 -6.64 -13.90 14.67
C VAL A 155 -7.01 -12.75 13.74
N LYS A 156 -8.27 -12.75 13.29
CA LYS A 156 -8.84 -11.70 12.43
C LYS A 156 -10.16 -11.18 12.97
N TYR A 157 -10.30 -9.86 13.00
CA TYR A 157 -11.50 -9.17 13.47
C TYR A 157 -11.93 -8.13 12.45
N THR A 158 -13.21 -8.09 12.10
CA THR A 158 -13.78 -7.01 11.28
C THR A 158 -13.77 -5.69 12.05
N MET A 159 -14.01 -5.78 13.38
CA MET A 159 -13.92 -4.69 14.34
C MET A 159 -13.38 -5.23 15.66
N LYS A 160 -12.29 -4.66 16.15
CA LYS A 160 -11.64 -5.06 17.39
C LYS A 160 -11.58 -3.89 18.37
N PRO A 161 -12.12 -4.01 19.60
CA PRO A 161 -11.80 -3.08 20.67
C PRO A 161 -10.32 -3.22 21.05
N MET A 162 -9.67 -2.11 21.28
CA MET A 162 -8.29 -2.02 21.71
C MET A 162 -8.20 -1.05 22.87
N HIS A 163 -7.43 -1.42 23.88
CA HIS A 163 -7.18 -0.57 25.04
C HIS A 163 -5.86 0.17 24.82
N GLU A 164 -5.96 1.48 24.79
CA GLU A 164 -4.78 2.34 24.73
C GLU A 164 -4.11 2.40 26.10
N PRO A 165 -2.82 2.77 26.18
CA PRO A 165 -2.10 2.84 27.45
C PRO A 165 -2.68 3.82 28.48
N ASP A 166 -3.49 4.79 28.04
CA ASP A 166 -4.20 5.76 28.90
C ASP A 166 -5.51 5.21 29.49
N GLY A 167 -5.84 3.94 29.21
CA GLY A 167 -7.07 3.27 29.66
C GLY A 167 -8.28 3.50 28.75
N SER A 168 -8.19 4.35 27.74
CA SER A 168 -9.27 4.54 26.77
C SER A 168 -9.45 3.31 25.87
N THR A 169 -10.69 3.13 25.37
CA THR A 169 -10.99 2.09 24.38
C THR A 169 -11.19 2.73 23.03
N VAL A 170 -10.45 2.22 22.05
CA VAL A 170 -10.59 2.57 20.65
C VAL A 170 -10.95 1.34 19.82
N TYR A 171 -11.47 1.53 18.64
CA TYR A 171 -11.93 0.45 17.78
C TYR A 171 -11.13 0.44 16.48
N ALA A 172 -10.59 -0.73 16.16
CA ALA A 172 -9.80 -0.96 14.96
C ALA A 172 -10.55 -1.86 13.98
N ARG A 173 -10.62 -1.46 12.73
CA ARG A 173 -11.25 -2.25 11.66
C ARG A 173 -10.21 -3.14 11.00
N TRP A 174 -10.67 -4.33 10.56
CA TRP A 174 -9.86 -5.28 9.78
C TRP A 174 -8.54 -5.62 10.47
N ALA A 175 -8.64 -5.94 11.76
CA ALA A 175 -7.47 -6.30 12.54
C ALA A 175 -7.00 -7.72 12.20
N THR A 176 -5.71 -7.87 11.91
CA THR A 176 -5.04 -9.14 11.63
C THR A 176 -3.88 -9.30 12.60
N HIS A 177 -3.88 -10.37 13.38
CA HIS A 177 -2.91 -10.62 14.44
C HIS A 177 -1.51 -10.92 13.90
N ILE A 178 -0.50 -10.41 14.59
CA ILE A 178 0.91 -10.65 14.30
C ILE A 178 1.56 -11.42 15.45
N VAL A 179 1.67 -10.78 16.62
CA VAL A 179 2.31 -11.33 17.81
C VAL A 179 1.84 -10.59 19.06
N GLY A 180 1.60 -11.29 20.16
CA GLY A 180 1.15 -10.69 21.43
C GLY A 180 -0.11 -9.82 21.20
N ASN A 181 -0.03 -8.54 21.52
CA ASN A 181 -1.11 -7.58 21.29
C ASN A 181 -0.89 -6.71 20.04
N VAL A 182 -0.01 -7.12 19.13
CA VAL A 182 0.32 -6.37 17.92
C VAL A 182 -0.44 -6.89 16.71
N TYR A 183 -1.09 -5.99 16.02
CA TYR A 183 -1.95 -6.26 14.87
C TYR A 183 -1.63 -5.33 13.70
N PHE A 184 -1.86 -5.80 12.47
CA PHE A 184 -2.19 -4.93 11.35
C PHE A 184 -3.65 -4.52 11.49
N HIS A 185 -3.96 -3.23 11.41
CA HIS A 185 -5.35 -2.75 11.50
C HIS A 185 -5.51 -1.35 10.91
N SER A 186 -6.77 -0.94 10.70
CA SER A 186 -7.05 0.43 10.27
C SER A 186 -6.63 1.45 11.34
N ILE A 187 -6.55 2.70 10.95
CA ILE A 187 -6.55 3.79 11.93
C ILE A 187 -7.69 3.56 12.92
N ALA A 188 -7.35 3.60 14.22
CA ALA A 188 -8.32 3.39 15.29
C ALA A 188 -9.27 4.59 15.42
N VAL A 189 -10.50 4.32 15.83
CA VAL A 189 -11.58 5.30 16.00
C VAL A 189 -12.16 5.21 17.40
N GLY A 190 -12.64 6.33 17.94
CA GLY A 190 -13.19 6.40 19.31
C GLY A 190 -14.57 5.76 19.47
N THR A 191 -15.23 5.37 18.39
CA THR A 191 -16.56 4.77 18.41
C THR A 191 -16.59 3.48 17.59
N GLN A 192 -17.47 2.55 17.96
CA GLN A 192 -17.68 1.29 17.26
C GLN A 192 -18.47 1.53 15.96
N SER A 193 -17.89 2.30 15.04
CA SER A 193 -18.50 2.66 13.76
C SER A 193 -17.57 2.39 12.59
N HIS A 194 -18.09 1.76 11.54
CA HIS A 194 -17.38 1.56 10.28
C HIS A 194 -17.19 2.86 9.47
N TYR A 195 -17.94 3.89 9.79
CA TYR A 195 -17.93 5.17 9.08
C TYR A 195 -17.12 6.27 9.77
N ALA A 196 -16.72 6.06 11.02
CA ALA A 196 -15.88 7.03 11.74
C ALA A 196 -14.50 7.14 11.09
N LEU A 197 -14.05 8.37 10.83
CA LEU A 197 -12.73 8.66 10.26
C LEU A 197 -12.08 9.82 11.03
N PRO A 198 -11.15 9.55 11.95
CA PRO A 198 -10.44 10.59 12.67
C PRO A 198 -9.31 11.14 11.79
N ALA A 199 -9.53 12.29 11.18
CA ALA A 199 -8.56 12.94 10.27
C ALA A 199 -7.20 13.17 10.94
N VAL A 200 -7.18 13.60 12.20
CA VAL A 200 -5.93 13.83 12.96
C VAL A 200 -5.07 12.57 13.06
N THR A 201 -5.70 11.42 13.33
CA THR A 201 -4.98 10.15 13.46
C THR A 201 -4.58 9.60 12.09
N TYR A 202 -5.38 9.84 11.07
CA TYR A 202 -5.06 9.47 9.69
C TYR A 202 -3.80 10.18 9.18
N ASN A 203 -3.64 11.45 9.53
CA ASN A 203 -2.47 12.26 9.17
C ASN A 203 -1.17 11.79 9.86
N LYS A 204 -1.23 10.82 10.77
CA LYS A 204 -0.05 10.17 11.37
C LYS A 204 0.50 9.00 10.54
N LEU A 205 -0.15 8.60 9.46
CA LEU A 205 0.43 7.62 8.53
C LEU A 205 1.76 8.11 7.98
N GLY A 206 2.74 7.21 7.88
CA GLY A 206 4.11 7.55 7.53
C GLY A 206 4.98 8.01 8.71
N ARG A 207 4.48 7.90 9.95
CA ARG A 207 5.21 8.29 11.17
C ARG A 207 5.12 7.20 12.25
N PRO A 208 6.15 7.07 13.13
CA PRO A 208 6.04 6.27 14.34
C PRO A 208 5.14 7.02 15.36
N ALA A 209 3.93 6.53 15.58
CA ALA A 209 2.95 7.18 16.47
C ALA A 209 1.87 6.19 16.98
N SER A 210 2.15 4.90 17.02
CA SER A 210 1.27 3.89 17.62
C SER A 210 1.86 3.33 18.90
N ALA A 211 1.07 2.58 19.66
CA ALA A 211 1.51 1.83 20.84
C ALA A 211 2.06 0.43 20.49
N GLY A 212 2.61 0.24 19.28
CA GLY A 212 3.22 -1.01 18.82
C GLY A 212 2.52 -1.63 17.60
N CYS A 213 1.21 -1.47 17.46
CA CYS A 213 0.46 -1.96 16.31
C CYS A 213 0.85 -1.24 15.01
N ILE A 214 0.56 -1.88 13.89
CA ILE A 214 0.81 -1.33 12.55
C ILE A 214 -0.52 -0.79 12.03
N ARG A 215 -0.70 0.53 12.17
CA ARG A 215 -1.89 1.25 11.73
C ARG A 215 -1.77 1.66 10.26
N MET A 216 -2.84 1.49 9.48
CA MET A 216 -2.84 1.76 8.05
C MET A 216 -4.18 2.32 7.57
N ALA A 217 -4.28 2.70 6.31
CA ALA A 217 -5.54 3.06 5.70
C ALA A 217 -6.51 1.86 5.75
N VAL A 218 -7.81 2.14 5.84
CA VAL A 218 -8.84 1.09 5.97
C VAL A 218 -8.78 0.09 4.83
N ALA A 219 -8.57 0.57 3.60
CA ALA A 219 -8.47 -0.28 2.42
C ALA A 219 -7.25 -1.22 2.47
N ASP A 220 -6.13 -0.76 3.02
CA ASP A 220 -4.90 -1.54 3.14
C ASP A 220 -5.03 -2.58 4.27
N ALA A 221 -5.63 -2.21 5.40
CA ALA A 221 -5.93 -3.14 6.49
C ALA A 221 -6.90 -4.24 6.01
N LYS A 222 -7.94 -3.85 5.26
CA LYS A 222 -8.86 -4.80 4.65
C LYS A 222 -8.18 -5.71 3.64
N TRP A 223 -7.22 -5.19 2.89
CA TRP A 223 -6.44 -6.00 1.95
C TRP A 223 -5.66 -7.11 2.69
N ILE A 224 -4.92 -6.77 3.74
CA ILE A 224 -4.22 -7.78 4.55
C ILE A 224 -5.23 -8.78 5.12
N TYR A 225 -6.32 -8.31 5.71
CA TYR A 225 -7.37 -9.16 6.26
C TYR A 225 -7.94 -10.15 5.22
N ASP A 226 -8.18 -9.71 3.99
CA ASP A 226 -8.81 -10.51 2.95
C ASP A 226 -7.84 -11.51 2.27
N TYR A 227 -6.56 -11.17 2.18
CA TYR A 227 -5.61 -11.91 1.32
C TYR A 227 -4.53 -12.70 2.06
N THR A 228 -4.43 -12.55 3.38
CA THR A 228 -3.48 -13.35 4.20
C THR A 228 -4.13 -14.45 5.00
#